data_4653b6484a891bff9967cb7a65badb9a
#
_entry.id   4653b6484a891bff9967cb7a65badb9a
#
_cell.length_a   1.000
_cell.length_b   1.000
_cell.length_c   1.000
_cell.angle_alpha   90.00
_cell.angle_beta   90.00
_cell.angle_gamma   90.00
#
_symmetry.space_group_name_H-M   'P 1'
#
loop_
_entity.id
_entity.type
_entity.pdbx_description
1 polymer ?
#
loop_
_entity_poly.entity_id
_entity_poly.type
_entity_poly.pdbx_seq_one_letter_code
_entity_poly.pdbx_strand_id
1 'polypeptide(L)'
;MKKTLVGILILLLSILIGYLFIYPYDYVVRFEAKTFPGTINQSIKLWHKAVGVQGTQVVQKDLRHLEQKVQVGDSVHEYHWKIEPLTDTTSRVSVRIKDPKHSVKNKILVPFTEAAIEESGVAYVSKFMEDLNAHIDLFKVHIDGESELPSTFYASVNLQTSQHGKAEGM
;
A
#
# COMPACT_ATOMS: atom_id res chain seq x y z
N MET A 1 4.02 50.74 -7.44
CA MET A 1 3.84 49.58 -8.34
C MET A 1 5.09 48.66 -8.39
N LYS A 2 6.33 49.08 -8.67
CA LYS A 2 7.51 48.18 -8.70
C LYS A 2 7.79 47.50 -7.37
N LYS A 3 7.69 48.22 -6.22
CA LYS A 3 7.94 47.65 -4.88
C LYS A 3 6.90 46.60 -4.47
N THR A 4 5.61 46.81 -4.82
CA THR A 4 4.55 45.83 -4.57
C THR A 4 4.73 44.58 -5.42
N LEU A 5 5.15 44.70 -6.67
CA LEU A 5 5.40 43.59 -7.58
C LEU A 5 6.58 42.71 -7.07
N VAL A 6 7.66 43.35 -6.57
CA VAL A 6 8.78 42.65 -5.94
C VAL A 6 8.35 41.92 -4.67
N GLY A 7 7.49 42.53 -3.84
CA GLY A 7 6.96 41.87 -2.64
C GLY A 7 6.14 40.63 -2.96
N ILE A 8 5.25 40.70 -3.98
CA ILE A 8 4.47 39.56 -4.45
C ILE A 8 5.40 38.44 -4.98
N LEU A 9 6.42 38.79 -5.75
CA LEU A 9 7.38 37.81 -6.29
C LEU A 9 8.13 37.07 -5.17
N ILE A 10 8.58 37.79 -4.14
CA ILE A 10 9.25 37.18 -2.99
C ILE A 10 8.32 36.25 -2.23
N LEU A 11 7.05 36.64 -2.04
CA LEU A 11 6.04 35.81 -1.39
C LEU A 11 5.80 34.51 -2.17
N LEU A 12 5.59 34.60 -3.48
CA LEU A 12 5.39 33.43 -4.35
C LEU A 12 6.62 32.50 -4.32
N LEU A 13 7.82 33.05 -4.38
CA LEU A 13 9.06 32.27 -4.29
C LEU A 13 9.19 31.56 -2.94
N SER A 14 8.82 32.24 -1.84
CA SER A 14 8.82 31.62 -0.50
C SER A 14 7.83 30.47 -0.38
N ILE A 15 6.62 30.60 -0.96
CA ILE A 15 5.61 29.53 -1.01
C ILE A 15 6.13 28.35 -1.84
N LEU A 16 6.74 28.61 -2.99
CA LEU A 16 7.31 27.57 -3.84
C LEU A 16 8.43 26.81 -3.13
N ILE A 17 9.34 27.51 -2.48
CA ILE A 17 10.42 26.90 -1.70
C ILE A 17 9.82 26.06 -0.56
N GLY A 18 8.84 26.60 0.18
CA GLY A 18 8.14 25.86 1.20
C GLY A 18 7.52 24.56 0.67
N TYR A 19 6.82 24.62 -0.46
CA TYR A 19 6.23 23.43 -1.11
C TYR A 19 7.29 22.38 -1.47
N LEU A 20 8.39 22.78 -2.09
CA LEU A 20 9.43 21.85 -2.55
C LEU A 20 10.14 21.12 -1.39
N PHE A 21 10.34 21.79 -0.25
CA PHE A 21 11.13 21.24 0.87
C PHE A 21 10.28 20.67 2.00
N ILE A 22 9.08 21.20 2.26
CA ILE A 22 8.21 20.74 3.35
C ILE A 22 7.38 19.51 2.92
N TYR A 23 6.98 19.43 1.65
CA TYR A 23 6.19 18.32 1.18
C TYR A 23 7.08 17.09 0.91
N PRO A 24 6.93 16.00 1.70
CA PRO A 24 7.91 14.92 1.69
C PRO A 24 7.80 13.96 0.49
N TYR A 25 6.68 13.99 -0.26
CA TYR A 25 6.38 13.05 -1.34
C TYR A 25 6.19 13.75 -2.67
N ASP A 26 6.41 13.01 -3.76
CA ASP A 26 6.33 13.55 -5.12
C ASP A 26 4.96 13.29 -5.75
N TYR A 27 4.36 12.13 -5.42
CA TYR A 27 3.07 11.71 -5.94
C TYR A 27 2.27 10.89 -4.93
N VAL A 28 0.94 10.89 -5.04
CA VAL A 28 0.07 10.12 -4.13
C VAL A 28 -1.03 9.43 -4.93
N VAL A 29 -1.07 8.10 -4.86
CA VAL A 29 -2.17 7.28 -5.40
C VAL A 29 -3.12 6.89 -4.27
N ARG A 30 -4.41 7.00 -4.49
CA ARG A 30 -5.44 6.57 -3.53
C ARG A 30 -6.44 5.67 -4.21
N PHE A 31 -6.81 4.59 -3.52
CA PHE A 31 -7.85 3.68 -3.96
C PHE A 31 -8.59 3.07 -2.76
N GLU A 32 -9.73 2.45 -3.02
CA GLU A 32 -10.50 1.71 -2.02
C GLU A 32 -10.51 0.23 -2.39
N ALA A 33 -10.37 -0.61 -1.38
CA ALA A 33 -10.39 -2.06 -1.53
C ALA A 33 -11.48 -2.64 -0.63
N LYS A 34 -12.28 -3.58 -1.16
CA LYS A 34 -13.36 -4.25 -0.44
C LYS A 34 -12.82 -5.39 0.44
N THR A 35 -11.93 -5.03 1.37
CA THR A 35 -11.32 -5.98 2.29
C THR A 35 -10.74 -5.27 3.53
N PHE A 36 -10.33 -6.06 4.51
CA PHE A 36 -9.76 -5.57 5.77
C PHE A 36 -8.32 -5.09 5.62
N PRO A 37 -7.85 -4.16 6.48
CA PRO A 37 -6.46 -3.69 6.49
C PRO A 37 -5.43 -4.82 6.58
N GLY A 38 -5.70 -5.86 7.37
CA GLY A 38 -4.81 -7.01 7.54
C GLY A 38 -4.59 -7.80 6.25
N THR A 39 -5.65 -8.01 5.46
CA THR A 39 -5.57 -8.68 4.15
C THR A 39 -4.69 -7.87 3.20
N ILE A 40 -4.90 -6.54 3.13
CA ILE A 40 -4.11 -5.67 2.26
C ILE A 40 -2.63 -5.69 2.68
N ASN A 41 -2.35 -5.57 3.99
CA ASN A 41 -1.00 -5.64 4.52
C ASN A 41 -0.29 -6.94 4.12
N GLN A 42 -0.97 -8.07 4.29
CA GLN A 42 -0.44 -9.38 3.92
C GLN A 42 -0.25 -9.49 2.41
N SER A 43 -1.21 -9.00 1.63
CA SER A 43 -1.12 -9.00 0.16
C SER A 43 0.08 -8.20 -0.34
N ILE A 44 0.36 -7.02 0.21
CA ILE A 44 1.55 -6.24 -0.15
C ILE A 44 2.84 -7.04 0.07
N LYS A 45 2.94 -7.76 1.20
CA LYS A 45 4.12 -8.56 1.53
C LYS A 45 4.29 -9.77 0.61
N LEU A 46 3.19 -10.46 0.27
CA LEU A 46 3.20 -11.61 -0.62
C LEU A 46 3.47 -11.19 -2.06
N TRP A 47 2.79 -10.16 -2.52
CA TRP A 47 2.94 -9.62 -3.86
C TRP A 47 4.35 -9.15 -4.15
N HIS A 48 4.99 -8.48 -3.19
CA HIS A 48 6.38 -8.11 -3.26
C HIS A 48 7.31 -9.31 -3.57
N LYS A 49 7.05 -10.46 -2.95
CA LYS A 49 7.82 -11.68 -3.20
C LYS A 49 7.52 -12.28 -4.59
N ALA A 50 6.26 -12.20 -5.03
CA ALA A 50 5.80 -12.81 -6.27
C ALA A 50 6.26 -12.03 -7.53
N VAL A 51 6.28 -10.70 -7.47
CA VAL A 51 6.65 -9.84 -8.61
C VAL A 51 8.15 -9.90 -8.92
N GLY A 52 8.98 -10.43 -7.99
CA GLY A 52 10.40 -10.70 -8.26
C GLY A 52 11.23 -9.46 -8.65
N VAL A 53 10.75 -8.26 -8.33
CA VAL A 53 11.48 -7.02 -8.62
C VAL A 53 12.74 -7.00 -7.77
N GLN A 54 13.89 -7.11 -8.42
CA GLN A 54 15.19 -7.11 -7.74
C GLN A 54 15.38 -5.84 -6.92
N GLY A 55 15.95 -5.97 -5.73
CA GLY A 55 16.23 -4.83 -4.86
C GLY A 55 15.03 -4.30 -4.07
N THR A 56 13.88 -4.97 -4.11
CA THR A 56 12.70 -4.55 -3.35
C THR A 56 12.79 -4.99 -1.90
N GLN A 57 12.62 -4.06 -0.99
CA GLN A 57 12.56 -4.32 0.46
C GLN A 57 11.26 -3.78 1.02
N VAL A 58 10.51 -4.61 1.74
CA VAL A 58 9.30 -4.20 2.47
C VAL A 58 9.59 -4.17 3.95
N VAL A 59 9.39 -3.01 4.56
CA VAL A 59 9.49 -2.81 6.00
C VAL A 59 8.11 -2.49 6.54
N GLN A 60 7.62 -3.34 7.42
CA GLN A 60 6.37 -3.09 8.12
C GLN A 60 6.67 -2.23 9.37
N LYS A 61 6.04 -1.06 9.46
CA LYS A 61 6.08 -0.22 10.66
C LYS A 61 5.02 -0.67 11.67
N ASP A 62 3.80 -0.86 11.18
CA ASP A 62 2.67 -1.42 11.91
C ASP A 62 1.68 -2.09 10.95
N LEU A 63 0.49 -2.50 11.43
CA LEU A 63 -0.52 -3.16 10.60
C LEU A 63 -1.06 -2.27 9.46
N ARG A 64 -0.98 -0.95 9.61
CA ARG A 64 -1.55 0.03 8.67
C ARG A 64 -0.50 0.79 7.87
N HIS A 65 0.77 0.67 8.23
CA HIS A 65 1.86 1.41 7.60
C HIS A 65 2.98 0.47 7.16
N LEU A 66 3.25 0.48 5.85
CA LEU A 66 4.38 -0.24 5.27
C LEU A 66 5.21 0.71 4.41
N GLU A 67 6.50 0.47 4.39
CA GLU A 67 7.44 1.15 3.51
C GLU A 67 8.03 0.13 2.55
N GLN A 68 8.08 0.48 1.29
CA GLN A 68 8.60 -0.39 0.25
C GLN A 68 9.54 0.40 -0.65
N LYS A 69 10.70 -0.19 -0.96
CA LYS A 69 11.65 0.36 -1.92
C LYS A 69 11.66 -0.50 -3.16
N VAL A 70 11.52 0.14 -4.32
CA VAL A 70 11.42 -0.53 -5.61
C VAL A 70 12.43 0.08 -6.57
N GLN A 71 13.26 -0.74 -7.18
CA GLN A 71 14.15 -0.28 -8.25
C GLN A 71 13.35 -0.01 -9.52
N VAL A 72 13.40 1.21 -10.00
CA VAL A 72 12.75 1.64 -11.25
C VAL A 72 13.81 2.31 -12.14
N GLY A 73 14.27 1.59 -13.15
CA GLY A 73 15.36 2.05 -13.98
C GLY A 73 16.65 2.29 -13.17
N ASP A 74 17.15 3.51 -13.19
CA ASP A 74 18.35 3.95 -12.47
C ASP A 74 18.07 4.60 -11.10
N SER A 75 16.81 4.61 -10.67
CA SER A 75 16.35 5.21 -9.42
C SER A 75 15.68 4.20 -8.50
N VAL A 76 15.67 4.46 -7.20
CA VAL A 76 14.94 3.69 -6.20
C VAL A 76 13.76 4.52 -5.74
N HIS A 77 12.56 4.07 -6.08
CA HIS A 77 11.33 4.70 -5.63
C HIS A 77 10.92 4.18 -4.26
N GLU A 78 10.53 5.08 -3.38
CA GLU A 78 10.02 4.78 -2.04
C GLU A 78 8.49 4.89 -2.04
N TYR A 79 7.82 3.79 -1.69
CA TYR A 79 6.37 3.68 -1.57
C TYR A 79 6.00 3.59 -0.09
N HIS A 80 5.24 4.57 0.40
CA HIS A 80 4.74 4.60 1.77
C HIS A 80 3.25 4.29 1.73
N TRP A 81 2.91 3.07 2.11
CA TRP A 81 1.55 2.55 2.14
C TRP A 81 0.89 2.93 3.46
N LYS A 82 -0.27 3.56 3.39
CA LYS A 82 -1.13 3.84 4.54
C LYS A 82 -2.50 3.21 4.29
N ILE A 83 -2.95 2.34 5.19
CA ILE A 83 -4.20 1.59 5.09
C ILE A 83 -5.13 2.07 6.19
N GLU A 84 -6.27 2.62 5.83
CA GLU A 84 -7.27 3.15 6.75
C GLU A 84 -8.59 2.38 6.59
N PRO A 85 -9.14 1.77 7.66
CA PRO A 85 -10.45 1.15 7.57
C PRO A 85 -11.50 2.24 7.35
N LEU A 86 -12.42 2.03 6.40
CA LEU A 86 -13.59 2.88 6.18
C LEU A 86 -14.84 2.25 6.79
N THR A 87 -14.99 0.94 6.60
CA THR A 87 -16.05 0.11 7.17
C THR A 87 -15.44 -1.21 7.63
N ASP A 88 -16.28 -2.11 8.13
CA ASP A 88 -15.84 -3.46 8.53
C ASP A 88 -15.32 -4.30 7.34
N THR A 89 -15.70 -3.93 6.11
CA THR A 89 -15.36 -4.69 4.89
C THR A 89 -14.64 -3.88 3.84
N THR A 90 -14.35 -2.61 4.09
CA THR A 90 -13.75 -1.72 3.10
C THR A 90 -12.61 -0.91 3.73
N SER A 91 -11.51 -0.80 3.03
CA SER A 91 -10.37 0.00 3.45
C SER A 91 -9.95 0.97 2.35
N ARG A 92 -9.49 2.16 2.76
CA ARG A 92 -8.82 3.12 1.87
C ARG A 92 -7.33 2.94 1.97
N VAL A 93 -6.69 2.85 0.83
CA VAL A 93 -5.24 2.76 0.71
C VAL A 93 -4.71 4.06 0.10
N SER A 94 -3.75 4.67 0.76
CA SER A 94 -3.03 5.83 0.27
C SER A 94 -1.56 5.45 0.11
N VAL A 95 -1.09 5.50 -1.12
CA VAL A 95 0.30 5.17 -1.47
C VAL A 95 1.02 6.46 -1.82
N ARG A 96 1.95 6.86 -0.98
CA ARG A 96 2.78 8.05 -1.18
C ARG A 96 4.09 7.61 -1.81
N ILE A 97 4.42 8.20 -2.95
CA ILE A 97 5.57 7.81 -3.77
C ILE A 97 6.59 8.92 -3.76
N LYS A 98 7.86 8.55 -3.60
CA LYS A 98 8.98 9.46 -3.64
C LYS A 98 10.11 8.86 -4.48
N ASP A 99 10.67 9.65 -5.38
CA ASP A 99 11.95 9.39 -6.01
C ASP A 99 13.02 10.29 -5.39
N PRO A 100 13.83 9.82 -4.44
CA PRO A 100 14.81 10.65 -3.76
C PRO A 100 15.82 11.31 -4.71
N LYS A 101 16.12 10.67 -5.84
CA LYS A 101 17.09 11.18 -6.83
C LYS A 101 16.55 12.36 -7.64
N HIS A 102 15.24 12.36 -7.96
CA HIS A 102 14.62 13.35 -8.84
C HIS A 102 13.45 14.11 -8.18
N SER A 103 13.31 14.08 -6.85
CA SER A 103 12.15 14.60 -6.13
C SER A 103 11.82 16.07 -6.47
N VAL A 104 12.81 16.95 -6.52
CA VAL A 104 12.58 18.37 -6.86
C VAL A 104 12.04 18.51 -8.28
N LYS A 105 12.63 17.78 -9.25
CA LYS A 105 12.16 17.78 -10.64
C LYS A 105 10.72 17.26 -10.73
N ASN A 106 10.43 16.14 -10.06
CA ASN A 106 9.11 15.53 -10.07
C ASN A 106 8.05 16.47 -9.49
N LYS A 107 8.31 17.10 -8.34
CA LYS A 107 7.39 18.06 -7.72
C LYS A 107 7.08 19.28 -8.59
N ILE A 108 8.02 19.71 -9.41
CA ILE A 108 7.80 20.81 -10.36
C ILE A 108 6.98 20.31 -11.56
N LEU A 109 7.26 19.11 -12.07
CA LEU A 109 6.65 18.61 -13.30
C LEU A 109 5.23 18.03 -13.08
N VAL A 110 5.02 17.26 -12.03
CA VAL A 110 3.74 16.57 -11.74
C VAL A 110 2.50 17.48 -11.86
N PRO A 111 2.48 18.75 -11.41
CA PRO A 111 1.32 19.61 -11.57
C PRO A 111 1.03 20.06 -13.03
N PHE A 112 1.99 19.91 -13.95
CA PHE A 112 1.89 20.49 -15.29
C PHE A 112 1.97 19.46 -16.43
N THR A 113 2.59 18.31 -16.16
CA THR A 113 2.82 17.26 -17.16
C THR A 113 2.72 15.89 -16.51
N GLU A 114 2.40 14.86 -17.29
CA GLU A 114 2.56 13.47 -16.86
C GLU A 114 4.04 13.19 -16.62
N ALA A 115 4.42 13.12 -15.35
CA ALA A 115 5.79 12.84 -14.97
C ALA A 115 6.05 11.32 -14.98
N ALA A 116 7.27 10.89 -15.31
CA ALA A 116 7.64 9.47 -15.33
C ALA A 116 7.39 8.75 -13.99
N ILE A 117 7.47 9.47 -12.86
CA ILE A 117 7.14 8.94 -11.53
C ILE A 117 5.64 8.67 -11.38
N GLU A 118 4.79 9.51 -11.98
CA GLU A 118 3.34 9.32 -12.00
C GLU A 118 2.98 8.09 -12.81
N GLU A 119 3.46 7.98 -14.03
CA GLU A 119 3.22 6.83 -14.91
C GLU A 119 3.69 5.52 -14.27
N SER A 120 4.94 5.45 -13.81
CA SER A 120 5.51 4.26 -13.19
C SER A 120 4.84 3.93 -11.85
N GLY A 121 4.52 4.93 -11.04
CA GLY A 121 3.85 4.77 -9.77
C GLY A 121 2.41 4.31 -9.90
N VAL A 122 1.65 4.90 -10.83
CA VAL A 122 0.28 4.48 -11.15
C VAL A 122 0.28 3.06 -11.70
N ALA A 123 1.16 2.73 -12.66
CA ALA A 123 1.25 1.39 -13.22
C ALA A 123 1.56 0.33 -12.15
N TYR A 124 2.50 0.63 -11.24
CA TYR A 124 2.86 -0.27 -10.15
C TYR A 124 1.69 -0.50 -9.18
N VAL A 125 1.01 0.56 -8.74
CA VAL A 125 -0.13 0.46 -7.82
C VAL A 125 -1.34 -0.17 -8.49
N SER A 126 -1.60 0.12 -9.76
CA SER A 126 -2.70 -0.49 -10.53
C SER A 126 -2.52 -1.99 -10.68
N LYS A 127 -1.30 -2.44 -10.94
CA LYS A 127 -1.00 -3.88 -10.99
C LYS A 127 -1.22 -4.55 -9.65
N PHE A 128 -0.81 -3.91 -8.56
CA PHE A 128 -1.13 -4.41 -7.22
C PHE A 128 -2.64 -4.50 -6.97
N MET A 129 -3.41 -3.48 -7.40
CA MET A 129 -4.88 -3.48 -7.27
C MET A 129 -5.53 -4.64 -8.02
N GLU A 130 -5.09 -4.90 -9.26
CA GLU A 130 -5.60 -6.02 -10.07
C GLU A 130 -5.35 -7.35 -9.33
N ASP A 131 -4.12 -7.58 -8.88
CA ASP A 131 -3.75 -8.81 -8.19
C ASP A 131 -4.45 -8.95 -6.83
N LEU A 132 -4.65 -7.83 -6.10
CA LEU A 132 -5.42 -7.81 -4.85
C LEU A 132 -6.89 -8.17 -5.10
N ASN A 133 -7.53 -7.59 -6.12
CA ASN A 133 -8.92 -7.86 -6.45
C ASN A 133 -9.11 -9.33 -6.88
N ALA A 134 -8.22 -9.85 -7.72
CA ALA A 134 -8.21 -11.25 -8.10
C ALA A 134 -8.09 -12.17 -6.86
N HIS A 135 -7.21 -11.81 -5.92
CA HIS A 135 -7.07 -12.55 -4.67
C HIS A 135 -8.34 -12.51 -3.80
N ILE A 136 -8.96 -11.34 -3.66
CA ILE A 136 -10.21 -11.18 -2.90
C ILE A 136 -11.35 -12.01 -3.52
N ASP A 137 -11.43 -12.05 -4.85
CA ASP A 137 -12.47 -12.78 -5.57
C ASP A 137 -12.38 -14.31 -5.38
N LEU A 138 -11.17 -14.84 -5.14
CA LEU A 138 -10.97 -16.26 -4.82
C LEU A 138 -11.55 -16.66 -3.45
N PHE A 139 -11.74 -15.71 -2.55
CA PHE A 139 -12.25 -15.96 -1.19
C PHE A 139 -13.72 -15.55 -1.01
N LYS A 140 -14.47 -15.34 -2.09
CA LYS A 140 -15.90 -15.12 -2.00
C LYS A 140 -16.58 -16.41 -1.60
N VAL A 141 -17.18 -16.41 -0.39
CA VAL A 141 -18.04 -17.50 0.06
C VAL A 141 -19.39 -17.32 -0.61
N HIS A 142 -19.81 -18.32 -1.40
CA HIS A 142 -21.16 -18.42 -1.92
C HIS A 142 -21.94 -19.38 -1.05
N ILE A 143 -23.08 -18.92 -0.51
CA ILE A 143 -23.97 -19.76 0.27
C ILE A 143 -25.05 -20.26 -0.69
N ASP A 144 -24.96 -21.53 -1.09
CA ASP A 144 -25.87 -22.13 -2.08
C ASP A 144 -27.23 -22.53 -1.50
N GLY A 145 -27.46 -22.28 -0.22
CA GLY A 145 -28.73 -22.61 0.47
C GLY A 145 -28.53 -23.05 1.92
N GLU A 146 -29.62 -23.29 2.60
CA GLU A 146 -29.62 -23.89 3.93
C GLU A 146 -29.55 -25.42 3.79
N SER A 147 -28.55 -26.04 4.42
CA SER A 147 -28.53 -27.50 4.59
C SER A 147 -28.72 -27.83 6.05
N GLU A 148 -29.51 -28.88 6.33
CA GLU A 148 -29.58 -29.43 7.67
C GLU A 148 -28.18 -29.93 8.08
N LEU A 149 -27.73 -29.53 9.26
CA LEU A 149 -26.51 -30.09 9.84
C LEU A 149 -26.67 -31.58 10.00
N PRO A 150 -25.85 -32.44 9.38
CA PRO A 150 -25.89 -33.85 9.64
C PRO A 150 -25.69 -34.08 11.15
N SER A 151 -26.47 -34.95 11.74
CA SER A 151 -26.32 -35.36 13.14
C SER A 151 -24.97 -36.06 13.29
N THR A 152 -23.95 -35.28 13.63
CA THR A 152 -22.58 -35.78 13.79
C THR A 152 -22.26 -35.92 15.26
N PHE A 153 -21.84 -37.09 15.66
CA PHE A 153 -21.37 -37.34 17.03
C PHE A 153 -19.89 -36.94 17.08
N TYR A 154 -19.55 -36.01 17.97
CA TYR A 154 -18.19 -35.63 18.24
C TYR A 154 -17.66 -36.43 19.44
N ALA A 155 -16.58 -37.16 19.25
CA ALA A 155 -15.80 -37.72 20.33
C ALA A 155 -14.67 -36.78 20.69
N SER A 156 -14.60 -36.31 21.94
CA SER A 156 -13.50 -35.53 22.46
C SER A 156 -12.68 -36.33 23.47
N VAL A 157 -11.38 -36.31 23.33
CA VAL A 157 -10.43 -36.88 24.29
C VAL A 157 -9.62 -35.77 24.89
N ASN A 158 -9.62 -35.67 26.22
CA ASN A 158 -8.75 -34.74 26.92
C ASN A 158 -7.33 -35.31 26.98
N LEU A 159 -6.42 -34.72 26.21
CA LEU A 159 -5.02 -35.08 26.20
C LEU A 159 -4.23 -34.08 27.08
N GLN A 160 -3.68 -34.56 28.19
CA GLN A 160 -2.71 -33.78 28.98
C GLN A 160 -1.31 -34.12 28.47
N THR A 161 -0.71 -33.17 27.77
CA THR A 161 0.65 -33.34 27.24
C THR A 161 1.49 -32.11 27.50
N SER A 162 2.79 -32.28 27.55
CA SER A 162 3.75 -31.16 27.62
C SER A 162 3.69 -30.36 26.31
N GLN A 163 4.20 -29.12 26.33
CA GLN A 163 4.18 -28.25 25.16
C GLN A 163 4.95 -28.84 23.95
N HIS A 164 5.93 -29.70 24.19
CA HIS A 164 6.67 -30.41 23.16
C HIS A 164 5.92 -31.63 22.58
N GLY A 165 5.05 -32.26 23.35
CA GLY A 165 4.27 -33.42 22.88
C GLY A 165 3.00 -33.09 22.10
N LYS A 166 2.64 -31.81 21.95
CA LYS A 166 1.40 -31.41 21.23
C LYS A 166 1.43 -31.75 19.73
N ALA A 167 2.60 -31.76 19.13
CA ALA A 167 2.75 -32.07 17.70
C ALA A 167 2.69 -33.57 17.40
N GLU A 168 2.94 -34.44 18.38
CA GLU A 168 2.92 -35.89 18.23
C GLU A 168 1.56 -36.51 18.58
N GLY A 169 0.68 -35.74 19.22
CA GLY A 169 -0.65 -36.18 19.66
C GLY A 169 -1.83 -35.77 18.78
N MET A 170 -1.55 -35.13 17.63
CA MET A 170 -2.50 -34.89 16.56
C MET A 170 -2.22 -35.90 15.46
#